data_51d9b444367d76d081be33b7d7395122
#
_entry.id   51d9b444367d76d081be33b7d7395122
#
_cell.length_a   1.000
_cell.length_b   1.000
_cell.length_c   1.000
_cell.angle_alpha   90.00
_cell.angle_beta   90.00
_cell.angle_gamma   90.00
#
_symmetry.space_group_name_H-M   'P 1'
#
loop_
_entity.id
_entity.type
_entity.pdbx_description
1 polymer ?
#
loop_
_entity_poly.entity_id
_entity_poly.type
_entity_poly.pdbx_seq_one_letter_code
_entity_poly.pdbx_strand_id
1 'polypeptide(L)'
;MSRTRAFAVTLTIPDNEAFTAFETLGRLGLDVGRVVRADVWLFEIDGDDAELGATVASIETIHNPNKHRLSERDSDRPAAGEVWIAPRDEAPATLVAGRPIAGVRAIRRRTAWRLLDDQGADVPAAELNRAVDAFLCNPAFQVAIKA
;
A
#
# COMPACT_ATOMS: atom_id res chain seq x y z
N MET A 1 -0.43 -25.57 -4.42
CA MET A 1 0.24 -24.71 -3.42
C MET A 1 -0.08 -23.25 -3.72
N SER A 2 -0.57 -22.53 -2.75
CA SER A 2 -0.90 -21.12 -2.95
C SER A 2 0.30 -20.22 -2.63
N ARG A 3 0.39 -19.08 -3.28
CA ARG A 3 1.37 -18.04 -3.00
C ARG A 3 0.70 -16.68 -3.15
N THR A 4 1.30 -15.67 -2.56
CA THR A 4 0.81 -14.30 -2.65
C THR A 4 1.77 -13.47 -3.49
N ARG A 5 1.23 -12.77 -4.49
CA ARG A 5 1.98 -11.78 -5.27
C ARG A 5 1.49 -10.39 -4.92
N ALA A 6 2.41 -9.46 -4.79
CA ALA A 6 2.14 -8.10 -4.36
C ALA A 6 2.47 -7.10 -5.47
N PHE A 7 1.55 -6.15 -5.69
CA PHE A 7 1.71 -5.08 -6.68
C PHE A 7 1.47 -3.74 -6.00
N ALA A 8 2.38 -2.81 -6.18
CA ALA A 8 2.26 -1.46 -5.66
C ALA A 8 1.83 -0.50 -6.77
N VAL A 9 0.89 0.37 -6.43
CA VAL A 9 0.39 1.40 -7.33
C VAL A 9 0.63 2.75 -6.68
N THR A 10 1.39 3.61 -7.36
CA THR A 10 1.64 4.98 -6.93
C THR A 10 1.02 5.96 -7.91
N LEU A 11 0.71 7.16 -7.45
CA LEU A 11 0.25 8.23 -8.33
C LEU A 11 1.44 8.88 -9.03
N THR A 12 1.29 9.16 -10.32
CA THR A 12 2.24 9.97 -11.11
C THR A 12 1.86 11.45 -11.10
N ILE A 13 0.67 11.76 -10.58
CA ILE A 13 0.15 13.11 -10.34
C ILE A 13 0.26 13.40 -8.83
N PRO A 14 0.08 14.66 -8.38
CA PRO A 14 0.12 14.96 -6.96
C PRO A 14 -0.85 14.11 -6.15
N ASP A 15 -0.36 13.52 -5.06
CA ASP A 15 -1.14 12.68 -4.17
C ASP A 15 -1.68 13.52 -3.02
N ASN A 16 -2.98 13.83 -3.08
CA ASN A 16 -3.63 14.68 -2.08
C ASN A 16 -3.70 14.02 -0.70
N GLU A 17 -3.80 12.70 -0.64
CA GLU A 17 -3.79 11.99 0.65
C GLU A 17 -2.42 12.05 1.31
N ALA A 18 -1.36 11.89 0.52
CA ALA A 18 0.01 12.04 1.02
C ALA A 18 0.29 13.47 1.47
N PHE A 19 -0.19 14.47 0.73
CA PHE A 19 -0.06 15.88 1.09
C PHE A 19 -0.81 16.18 2.40
N THR A 20 -2.04 15.72 2.53
CA THR A 20 -2.84 15.91 3.75
C THR A 20 -2.16 15.25 4.95
N ALA A 21 -1.62 14.05 4.78
CA ALA A 21 -0.88 13.38 5.84
C ALA A 21 0.37 14.17 6.25
N PHE A 22 1.12 14.67 5.28
CA PHE A 22 2.30 15.50 5.54
C PHE A 22 1.95 16.73 6.37
N GLU A 23 0.91 17.46 5.97
CA GLU A 23 0.44 18.66 6.68
C GLU A 23 -0.01 18.31 8.10
N THR A 24 -0.81 17.26 8.25
CA THR A 24 -1.35 16.85 9.55
C THR A 24 -0.25 16.40 10.51
N LEU A 25 0.70 15.59 10.04
CA LEU A 25 1.81 15.12 10.86
C LEU A 25 2.68 16.29 11.32
N GLY A 26 2.91 17.28 10.45
CA GLY A 26 3.63 18.49 10.83
C GLY A 26 2.94 19.27 11.94
N ARG A 27 1.61 19.41 11.86
CA ARG A 27 0.81 20.08 12.91
C ARG A 27 0.84 19.32 14.24
N LEU A 28 0.99 18.00 14.18
CA LEU A 28 1.10 17.15 15.36
C LEU A 28 2.51 17.13 15.96
N GLY A 29 3.44 17.88 15.37
CA GLY A 29 4.79 18.02 15.87
C GLY A 29 5.76 16.94 15.44
N LEU A 30 5.43 16.16 14.40
CA LEU A 30 6.34 15.18 13.86
C LEU A 30 7.28 15.82 12.84
N ASP A 31 8.54 15.40 12.88
CA ASP A 31 9.57 15.89 11.97
C ASP A 31 9.66 14.98 10.74
N VAL A 32 8.87 15.30 9.73
CA VAL A 32 8.78 14.56 8.48
C VAL A 32 9.01 15.52 7.32
N GLY A 33 9.95 15.19 6.44
CA GLY A 33 10.26 15.99 5.25
C GLY A 33 9.43 15.63 4.04
N ARG A 34 9.02 14.36 3.94
CA ARG A 34 8.22 13.87 2.81
C ARG A 34 7.40 12.66 3.21
N VAL A 35 6.19 12.57 2.66
CA VAL A 35 5.31 11.40 2.83
C VAL A 35 5.14 10.73 1.47
N VAL A 36 5.37 9.43 1.41
CA VAL A 36 5.16 8.61 0.21
C VAL A 36 4.07 7.60 0.51
N ARG A 37 3.08 7.51 -0.38
CA ARG A 37 1.95 6.59 -0.24
C ARG A 37 1.82 5.73 -1.49
N ALA A 38 1.47 4.47 -1.30
CA ALA A 38 1.13 3.55 -2.37
C ALA A 38 -0.06 2.68 -1.97
N ASP A 39 -0.86 2.28 -2.95
CA ASP A 39 -1.81 1.19 -2.76
C ASP A 39 -1.08 -0.11 -3.08
N VAL A 40 -1.20 -1.10 -2.19
CA VAL A 40 -0.62 -2.43 -2.41
C VAL A 40 -1.76 -3.43 -2.55
N TRP A 41 -1.74 -4.14 -3.67
CA TRP A 41 -2.69 -5.20 -3.98
C TRP A 41 -2.01 -6.54 -3.80
N LEU A 42 -2.63 -7.41 -2.99
CA LEU A 42 -2.13 -8.74 -2.70
C LEU A 42 -3.06 -9.77 -3.35
N PHE A 43 -2.50 -10.59 -4.24
CA PHE A 43 -3.25 -11.63 -4.94
C PHE A 43 -2.76 -13.00 -4.48
N GLU A 44 -3.64 -13.75 -3.83
CA GLU A 44 -3.38 -15.14 -3.49
C GLU A 44 -3.72 -16.00 -4.69
N ILE A 45 -2.74 -16.71 -5.22
CA ILE A 45 -2.87 -17.51 -6.43
C ILE A 45 -2.47 -18.95 -6.17
N ASP A 46 -3.00 -19.86 -7.00
CA ASP A 46 -2.56 -21.24 -7.07
C ASP A 46 -1.53 -21.37 -8.19
N GLY A 47 -0.36 -21.90 -7.87
CA GLY A 47 0.70 -22.06 -8.83
C GLY A 47 1.40 -20.75 -9.17
N ASP A 48 2.00 -20.71 -10.35
CA ASP A 48 2.75 -19.55 -10.85
C ASP A 48 2.08 -19.06 -12.13
N ASP A 49 1.32 -17.97 -12.01
CA ASP A 49 0.70 -17.32 -13.15
C ASP A 49 1.61 -16.25 -13.72
N ALA A 50 2.34 -16.59 -14.78
CA ALA A 50 3.26 -15.67 -15.44
C ALA A 50 2.54 -14.47 -16.06
N GLU A 51 1.24 -14.58 -16.35
CA GLU A 51 0.46 -13.52 -16.99
C GLU A 51 -0.23 -12.59 -15.99
N LEU A 52 -0.14 -12.89 -14.69
CA LEU A 52 -0.84 -12.09 -13.69
C LEU A 52 -0.46 -10.62 -13.74
N GLY A 53 0.83 -10.31 -13.88
CA GLY A 53 1.30 -8.94 -13.98
C GLY A 53 0.64 -8.17 -15.12
N ALA A 54 0.59 -8.77 -16.31
CA ALA A 54 -0.06 -8.15 -17.46
C ALA A 54 -1.57 -8.01 -17.26
N THR A 55 -2.20 -8.99 -16.64
CA THR A 55 -3.64 -8.95 -16.34
C THR A 55 -3.94 -7.82 -15.36
N VAL A 56 -3.19 -7.70 -14.27
CA VAL A 56 -3.34 -6.64 -13.28
C VAL A 56 -3.14 -5.26 -13.92
N ALA A 57 -2.13 -5.12 -14.76
CA ALA A 57 -1.84 -3.86 -15.46
C ALA A 57 -2.98 -3.44 -16.39
N SER A 58 -3.79 -4.36 -16.88
CA SER A 58 -4.92 -4.08 -17.78
C SER A 58 -6.21 -3.69 -17.05
N ILE A 59 -6.27 -3.85 -15.74
CA ILE A 59 -7.47 -3.53 -14.94
C ILE A 59 -7.42 -2.07 -14.54
N GLU A 60 -8.28 -1.23 -15.12
CA GLU A 60 -8.27 0.21 -14.92
C GLU A 60 -8.50 0.62 -13.47
N THR A 61 -9.31 -0.12 -12.73
CA THR A 61 -9.55 0.13 -11.30
C THR A 61 -8.25 0.04 -10.48
N ILE A 62 -7.31 -0.83 -10.89
CA ILE A 62 -6.02 -1.00 -10.23
C ILE A 62 -5.00 -0.06 -10.85
N HIS A 63 -4.93 -0.01 -12.17
CA HIS A 63 -3.89 0.69 -12.89
C HIS A 63 -4.45 1.50 -14.05
N ASN A 64 -4.53 2.80 -13.85
CA ASN A 64 -4.81 3.76 -14.92
C ASN A 64 -3.47 4.37 -15.36
N PRO A 65 -2.96 4.05 -16.56
CA PRO A 65 -1.62 4.49 -16.99
C PRO A 65 -1.47 6.01 -17.08
N ASN A 66 -2.59 6.75 -17.14
CA ASN A 66 -2.55 8.22 -17.17
C ASN A 66 -2.21 8.84 -15.83
N LYS A 67 -2.39 8.12 -14.72
CA LYS A 67 -2.16 8.65 -13.37
C LYS A 67 -1.49 7.69 -12.40
N HIS A 68 -1.25 6.45 -12.80
CA HIS A 68 -0.67 5.43 -11.94
C HIS A 68 0.61 4.86 -12.50
N ARG A 69 1.50 4.48 -11.58
CA ARG A 69 2.65 3.63 -11.89
C ARG A 69 2.45 2.33 -11.10
N LEU A 70 2.54 1.21 -11.82
CA LEU A 70 2.38 -0.13 -11.25
C LEU A 70 3.74 -0.81 -11.21
N SER A 71 4.05 -1.47 -10.10
CA SER A 71 5.25 -2.30 -9.99
C SER A 71 4.95 -3.53 -9.14
N GLU A 72 5.50 -4.68 -9.53
CA GLU A 72 5.43 -5.87 -8.69
C GLU A 72 6.47 -5.78 -7.59
N ARG A 73 6.08 -6.14 -6.37
CA ARG A 73 6.95 -6.16 -5.19
C ARG A 73 7.55 -7.56 -5.00
N ASP A 74 8.75 -7.61 -4.45
CA ASP A 74 9.43 -8.88 -4.18
C ASP A 74 8.83 -9.65 -3.00
N SER A 75 8.06 -8.98 -2.16
CA SER A 75 7.52 -9.55 -0.93
C SER A 75 6.08 -9.11 -0.71
N ASP A 76 5.29 -9.95 -0.06
CA ASP A 76 3.94 -9.66 0.41
C ASP A 76 3.95 -9.01 1.81
N ARG A 77 5.09 -8.48 2.23
CA ARG A 77 5.27 -7.78 3.51
C ARG A 77 5.88 -6.40 3.29
N PRO A 78 5.67 -5.48 4.25
CA PRO A 78 6.31 -4.17 4.16
C PRO A 78 7.83 -4.26 4.10
N ALA A 79 8.44 -3.38 3.33
CA ALA A 79 9.88 -3.18 3.33
C ALA A 79 10.30 -2.40 4.59
N ALA A 80 11.60 -2.43 4.92
CA ALA A 80 12.13 -1.63 6.02
C ALA A 80 11.77 -0.15 5.82
N GLY A 81 11.30 0.51 6.86
CA GLY A 81 10.85 1.90 6.82
C GLY A 81 9.43 2.11 6.32
N GLU A 82 8.76 1.06 5.91
CA GLU A 82 7.40 1.10 5.38
C GLU A 82 6.41 0.52 6.41
N VAL A 83 5.21 1.05 6.44
CA VAL A 83 4.09 0.47 7.21
C VAL A 83 2.90 0.32 6.28
N TRP A 84 2.20 -0.80 6.40
CA TRP A 84 0.98 -1.07 5.66
C TRP A 84 -0.22 -1.00 6.59
N ILE A 85 -1.24 -0.28 6.17
CA ILE A 85 -2.48 -0.15 6.92
C ILE A 85 -3.53 -1.02 6.25
N ALA A 86 -4.18 -1.87 7.04
CA ALA A 86 -5.18 -2.83 6.58
C ALA A 86 -6.47 -2.68 7.38
N PRO A 87 -7.64 -3.07 6.81
CA PRO A 87 -8.85 -3.18 7.61
C PRO A 87 -8.67 -4.22 8.73
N ARG A 88 -9.23 -3.93 9.91
CA ARG A 88 -9.13 -4.84 11.06
C ARG A 88 -9.88 -6.15 10.82
N ASP A 89 -11.08 -6.05 10.29
CA ASP A 89 -11.96 -7.21 10.03
C ASP A 89 -12.02 -7.48 8.53
N GLU A 90 -10.86 -7.81 7.97
CA GLU A 90 -10.74 -7.99 6.54
C GLU A 90 -11.33 -9.31 6.08
N ALA A 91 -12.33 -9.23 5.19
CA ALA A 91 -12.78 -10.35 4.39
C ALA A 91 -12.14 -10.22 3.00
N PRO A 92 -11.29 -11.17 2.56
CA PRO A 92 -10.66 -11.07 1.24
C PRO A 92 -11.71 -11.01 0.14
N ALA A 93 -11.49 -10.13 -0.83
CA ALA A 93 -12.31 -10.08 -2.03
C ALA A 93 -11.93 -11.19 -2.98
N THR A 94 -12.85 -11.56 -3.86
CA THR A 94 -12.62 -12.52 -4.94
C THR A 94 -12.78 -11.88 -6.32
N LEU A 95 -13.27 -10.64 -6.33
CA LEU A 95 -13.56 -9.90 -7.55
C LEU A 95 -12.88 -8.54 -7.54
N VAL A 96 -12.52 -8.05 -8.71
CA VAL A 96 -12.13 -6.65 -8.91
C VAL A 96 -13.10 -6.05 -9.93
N ALA A 97 -13.69 -4.90 -9.59
CA ALA A 97 -14.71 -4.26 -10.44
C ALA A 97 -15.83 -5.22 -10.84
N GLY A 98 -16.21 -6.13 -9.94
CA GLY A 98 -17.26 -7.10 -10.18
C GLY A 98 -16.86 -8.31 -11.01
N ARG A 99 -15.57 -8.49 -11.34
CA ARG A 99 -15.10 -9.57 -12.19
C ARG A 99 -14.00 -10.40 -11.52
N PRO A 100 -14.01 -11.73 -11.68
CA PRO A 100 -12.93 -12.56 -11.17
C PRO A 100 -11.68 -12.41 -12.04
N ILE A 101 -10.52 -12.66 -11.42
CA ILE A 101 -9.25 -12.78 -12.14
C ILE A 101 -8.88 -14.26 -12.15
N ALA A 102 -8.64 -14.82 -13.34
CA ALA A 102 -8.31 -16.23 -13.49
C ALA A 102 -7.10 -16.61 -12.63
N GLY A 103 -7.21 -17.72 -11.90
CA GLY A 103 -6.14 -18.21 -11.03
C GLY A 103 -6.00 -17.50 -9.69
N VAL A 104 -6.77 -16.46 -9.43
CA VAL A 104 -6.74 -15.71 -8.18
C VAL A 104 -7.82 -16.20 -7.24
N ARG A 105 -7.43 -16.57 -6.02
CA ARG A 105 -8.33 -17.10 -4.98
C ARG A 105 -8.81 -16.03 -4.01
N ALA A 106 -7.93 -15.06 -3.70
CA ALA A 106 -8.23 -14.00 -2.75
C ALA A 106 -7.47 -12.75 -3.11
N ILE A 107 -8.08 -11.61 -2.86
CA ILE A 107 -7.52 -10.29 -3.14
C ILE A 107 -7.61 -9.47 -1.87
N ARG A 108 -6.48 -8.90 -1.44
CA ARG A 108 -6.40 -7.99 -0.30
C ARG A 108 -5.78 -6.69 -0.75
N ARG A 109 -6.10 -5.62 -0.05
CA ARG A 109 -5.59 -4.30 -0.36
C ARG A 109 -5.02 -3.66 0.89
N ARG A 110 -3.88 -2.97 0.73
CA ARG A 110 -3.19 -2.25 1.79
C ARG A 110 -2.91 -0.83 1.36
N THR A 111 -2.84 0.09 2.31
CA THR A 111 -2.24 1.40 2.07
C THR A 111 -0.85 1.37 2.66
N ALA A 112 0.16 1.57 1.82
CA ALA A 112 1.55 1.61 2.24
C ALA A 112 1.99 3.05 2.46
N TRP A 113 2.63 3.31 3.60
CA TRP A 113 3.17 4.63 3.96
C TRP A 113 4.65 4.52 4.21
N ARG A 114 5.39 5.49 3.69
CA ARG A 114 6.80 5.67 4.01
C ARG A 114 7.01 7.14 4.34
N LEU A 115 7.69 7.42 5.45
CA LEU A 115 7.99 8.77 5.89
C LEU A 115 9.49 9.01 5.72
N LEU A 116 9.84 10.09 5.05
CA LEU A 116 11.23 10.45 4.79
C LEU A 116 11.56 11.74 5.51
N ASP A 117 12.82 11.88 5.91
CA ASP A 117 13.33 13.12 6.47
C ASP A 117 13.67 14.12 5.35
N ASP A 118 14.21 15.28 5.71
CA ASP A 118 14.57 16.34 4.75
C ASP A 118 15.69 15.92 3.79
N GLN A 119 16.38 14.83 4.07
CA GLN A 119 17.49 14.34 3.26
C GLN A 119 17.08 13.12 2.42
N GLY A 120 15.80 12.75 2.46
CA GLY A 120 15.27 11.62 1.68
C GLY A 120 15.52 10.25 2.30
N ALA A 121 15.99 10.19 3.54
CA ALA A 121 16.17 8.95 4.27
C ALA A 121 14.91 8.62 5.08
N ASP A 122 14.70 7.34 5.38
CA ASP A 122 13.60 6.93 6.25
C ASP A 122 13.74 7.60 7.62
N VAL A 123 12.61 8.09 8.17
CA VAL A 123 12.60 8.60 9.54
C VAL A 123 12.88 7.44 10.51
N PRO A 124 13.36 7.73 11.74
CA PRO A 124 13.54 6.68 12.75
C PRO A 124 12.26 5.89 13.01
N ALA A 125 12.40 4.61 13.36
CA ALA A 125 11.26 3.74 13.64
C ALA A 125 10.32 4.31 14.71
N ALA A 126 10.87 4.98 15.73
CA ALA A 126 10.08 5.63 16.77
C ALA A 126 9.18 6.72 16.20
N GLU A 127 9.68 7.51 15.23
CA GLU A 127 8.91 8.56 14.59
C GLU A 127 7.81 7.99 13.69
N LEU A 128 8.12 6.92 12.96
CA LEU A 128 7.10 6.20 12.17
C LEU A 128 5.98 5.67 13.08
N ASN A 129 6.34 5.07 14.21
CA ASN A 129 5.36 4.55 15.17
C ASN A 129 4.49 5.68 15.74
N ARG A 130 5.06 6.84 16.03
CA ARG A 130 4.29 8.02 16.47
C ARG A 130 3.29 8.46 15.41
N ALA A 131 3.71 8.48 14.14
CA ALA A 131 2.83 8.86 13.03
C ALA A 131 1.68 7.87 12.87
N VAL A 132 1.95 6.57 13.00
CA VAL A 132 0.92 5.52 12.95
C VAL A 132 -0.11 5.75 14.06
N ASP A 133 0.34 5.95 15.29
CA ASP A 133 -0.54 6.11 16.45
C ASP A 133 -1.33 7.42 16.40
N ALA A 134 -0.71 8.49 15.87
CA ALA A 134 -1.32 9.81 15.87
C ALA A 134 -2.29 10.02 14.69
N PHE A 135 -2.04 9.40 13.53
CA PHE A 135 -2.81 9.74 12.34
C PHE A 135 -2.98 8.61 11.31
N LEU A 136 -1.93 7.84 10.99
CA LEU A 136 -1.96 6.95 9.82
C LEU A 136 -2.89 5.73 9.97
N CYS A 137 -3.16 5.32 11.21
CA CYS A 137 -3.98 4.14 11.49
C CYS A 137 -5.08 4.48 12.49
N ASN A 138 -6.32 4.20 12.12
CA ASN A 138 -7.43 4.30 13.07
C ASN A 138 -7.62 2.92 13.74
N PRO A 139 -7.21 2.72 15.00
CA PRO A 139 -7.21 1.40 15.62
C PRO A 139 -8.60 0.80 15.83
N ALA A 140 -9.67 1.59 15.73
CA ALA A 140 -11.03 1.09 15.77
C ALA A 140 -11.37 0.24 14.55
N PHE A 141 -10.79 0.57 13.39
CA PHE A 141 -11.15 -0.03 12.10
C PHE A 141 -9.97 -0.63 11.36
N GLN A 142 -8.75 -0.33 11.76
CA GLN A 142 -7.54 -0.65 11.02
C GLN A 142 -6.47 -1.26 11.91
N VAL A 143 -5.55 -1.98 11.28
CA VAL A 143 -4.32 -2.46 11.90
C VAL A 143 -3.11 -2.02 11.09
N ALA A 144 -1.99 -1.80 11.76
CA ALA A 144 -0.72 -1.48 11.13
C ALA A 144 0.15 -2.72 11.04
N ILE A 145 0.66 -3.00 9.85
CA ILE A 145 1.57 -4.12 9.58
C ILE A 145 2.94 -3.51 9.31
N LYS A 146 3.92 -3.90 10.09
CA LYS A 146 5.29 -3.38 10.02
C LYS A 146 6.24 -4.44 9.49
N ALA A 147 7.38 -3.97 8.99
CA ALA A 147 8.45 -4.84 8.51
C ALA A 147 9.03 -5.73 9.62
#